data_cdbef00111e9ce4ee580390ff60921c8
#
_entry.id   cdbef00111e9ce4ee580390ff60921c8
#
_cell.length_a   1.000
_cell.length_b   1.000
_cell.length_c   1.000
_cell.angle_alpha   90.00
_cell.angle_beta   90.00
_cell.angle_gamma   90.00
#
_symmetry.space_group_name_H-M   'P 1'
#
loop_
_entity.id
_entity.type
_entity.pdbx_description
1 polymer ?
#
loop_
_entity_poly.entity_id
_entity_poly.type
_entity_poly.pdbx_seq_one_letter_code
_entity_poly.pdbx_strand_id
1 'polypeptide(L)'
;VILGIDEAGRGPVLGPLVVAAVALRPQRAAALTRRGVCDSKAFGAGPDAQARRAELAEHVSRLADAVGVEVIEHVEVDRFTRLGRLNALERRAARTLIAAAPPVQRIVADGVLVFGPLRREFPHLEAFDDGESVHVAVAAASIVAKDCRDRLFAAIAARYREEFGELLGGGYVNAATADFLRRYHQRYGCFPPETRRSWEWKVLLELEPPPLPLFPDAPLRES
;
A
#
# COMPACT_ATOMS: atom_id res chain seq x y z
N VAL A 1 -21.14 14.21 5.96
CA VAL A 1 -20.31 13.15 5.35
C VAL A 1 -18.88 13.28 5.88
N ILE A 2 -18.28 12.15 6.24
CA ILE A 2 -16.86 12.07 6.64
C ILE A 2 -16.13 11.24 5.59
N LEU A 3 -14.95 11.71 5.16
CA LEU A 3 -14.06 11.00 4.26
C LEU A 3 -12.95 10.33 5.10
N GLY A 4 -12.82 9.01 4.99
CA GLY A 4 -11.69 8.26 5.53
C GLY A 4 -10.65 8.01 4.45
N ILE A 5 -9.36 8.09 4.77
CA ILE A 5 -8.24 7.83 3.85
C ILE A 5 -7.27 6.87 4.52
N ASP A 6 -6.82 5.86 3.77
CA ASP A 6 -5.79 4.92 4.18
C ASP A 6 -5.05 4.36 2.96
N GLU A 7 -3.89 3.71 3.18
CA GLU A 7 -3.09 3.07 2.15
C GLU A 7 -2.84 1.59 2.42
N ALA A 8 -2.49 0.86 1.36
CA ALA A 8 -2.01 -0.51 1.42
C ALA A 8 -0.87 -0.76 0.43
N GLY A 9 0.10 -1.55 0.84
CA GLY A 9 1.20 -1.90 -0.04
C GLY A 9 2.41 -0.98 0.06
N ARG A 10 2.58 -0.25 1.16
CA ARG A 10 3.78 0.57 1.42
C ARG A 10 5.04 -0.29 1.62
N GLY A 11 4.94 -1.42 2.34
CA GLY A 11 6.06 -2.28 2.70
C GLY A 11 6.49 -3.37 1.71
N PRO A 12 5.64 -3.86 0.78
CA PRO A 12 6.03 -4.91 -0.16
C PRO A 12 7.16 -4.50 -1.11
N VAL A 13 7.97 -5.49 -1.50
CA VAL A 13 9.01 -5.36 -2.53
C VAL A 13 8.47 -5.65 -3.94
N LEU A 14 7.28 -6.28 -4.05
CA LEU A 14 6.60 -6.55 -5.32
C LEU A 14 5.25 -5.86 -5.40
N GLY A 15 4.99 -5.26 -6.55
CA GLY A 15 3.68 -4.73 -6.95
C GLY A 15 3.39 -3.30 -6.49
N PRO A 16 2.15 -2.82 -6.72
CA PRO A 16 1.77 -1.42 -6.53
C PRO A 16 1.54 -1.04 -5.06
N LEU A 17 1.47 0.27 -4.83
CA LEU A 17 0.94 0.91 -3.65
C LEU A 17 -0.48 1.39 -3.97
N VAL A 18 -1.41 1.24 -3.04
CA VAL A 18 -2.81 1.65 -3.21
C VAL A 18 -3.16 2.65 -2.12
N VAL A 19 -3.77 3.77 -2.49
CA VAL A 19 -4.42 4.71 -1.56
C VAL A 19 -5.92 4.66 -1.82
N ALA A 20 -6.72 4.55 -0.77
CA ALA A 20 -8.17 4.56 -0.89
C ALA A 20 -8.82 5.66 -0.04
N ALA A 21 -9.97 6.13 -0.49
CA ALA A 21 -10.79 7.08 0.23
C ALA A 21 -12.26 6.62 0.22
N VAL A 22 -12.91 6.67 1.38
CA VAL A 22 -14.31 6.26 1.54
C VAL A 22 -15.10 7.34 2.24
N ALA A 23 -16.15 7.84 1.59
CA ALA A 23 -17.06 8.84 2.13
C ALA A 23 -18.28 8.18 2.77
N LEU A 24 -18.58 8.53 4.01
CA LEU A 24 -19.67 7.95 4.79
C LEU A 24 -20.51 9.01 5.51
N ARG A 25 -21.84 8.90 5.37
CA ARG A 25 -22.79 9.52 6.32
C ARG A 25 -22.90 8.70 7.61
N PRO A 26 -23.29 9.31 8.75
CA PRO A 26 -23.36 8.61 10.04
C PRO A 26 -24.18 7.31 10.01
N GLN A 27 -25.30 7.31 9.30
CA GLN A 27 -26.19 6.14 9.22
C GLN A 27 -25.51 4.97 8.47
N ARG A 28 -24.75 5.26 7.42
CA ARG A 28 -23.99 4.27 6.64
C ARG A 28 -22.78 3.77 7.41
N ALA A 29 -22.10 4.66 8.12
CA ALA A 29 -21.03 4.31 9.04
C ALA A 29 -21.50 3.29 10.08
N ALA A 30 -22.62 3.57 10.78
CA ALA A 30 -23.22 2.65 11.75
C ALA A 30 -23.64 1.29 11.12
N ALA A 31 -24.12 1.30 9.87
CA ALA A 31 -24.49 0.07 9.16
C ALA A 31 -23.24 -0.79 8.82
N LEU A 32 -22.11 -0.17 8.46
CA LEU A 32 -20.84 -0.86 8.20
C LEU A 32 -20.23 -1.42 9.49
N THR A 33 -20.23 -0.65 10.57
CA THR A 33 -19.79 -1.14 11.89
C THR A 33 -20.53 -2.40 12.32
N ARG A 34 -21.87 -2.45 12.15
CA ARG A 34 -22.66 -3.66 12.45
C ARG A 34 -22.31 -4.87 11.58
N ARG A 35 -21.70 -4.67 10.41
CA ARG A 35 -21.22 -5.74 9.52
C ARG A 35 -19.77 -6.15 9.81
N GLY A 36 -19.16 -5.55 10.82
CA GLY A 36 -17.79 -5.85 11.24
C GLY A 36 -16.72 -5.07 10.51
N VAL A 37 -17.07 -3.95 9.87
CA VAL A 37 -16.08 -2.97 9.40
C VAL A 37 -15.49 -2.29 10.63
N CYS A 38 -14.29 -2.68 10.98
CA CYS A 38 -13.49 -2.21 12.11
C CYS A 38 -12.01 -2.30 11.73
N ASP A 39 -11.11 -2.19 12.70
CA ASP A 39 -9.67 -2.35 12.47
C ASP A 39 -9.37 -3.63 11.68
N SER A 40 -8.85 -3.47 10.47
CA SER A 40 -8.54 -4.57 9.54
C SER A 40 -7.39 -5.46 10.05
N LYS A 41 -6.58 -4.99 10.99
CA LYS A 41 -5.52 -5.77 11.66
C LYS A 41 -6.11 -6.93 12.46
N ALA A 42 -7.36 -6.82 12.91
CA ALA A 42 -8.06 -7.88 13.63
C ALA A 42 -8.35 -9.13 12.79
N PHE A 43 -8.30 -9.04 11.44
CA PHE A 43 -8.58 -10.20 10.57
C PHE A 43 -7.38 -11.12 10.37
N GLY A 44 -6.16 -10.70 10.76
CA GLY A 44 -4.95 -11.47 10.57
C GLY A 44 -4.46 -11.52 9.11
N ALA A 45 -3.75 -12.59 8.77
CA ALA A 45 -3.17 -12.83 7.45
C ALA A 45 -3.65 -14.17 6.87
N GLY A 46 -3.52 -14.35 5.55
CA GLY A 46 -3.84 -15.59 4.86
C GLY A 46 -5.17 -15.55 4.09
N PRO A 47 -5.56 -16.70 3.48
CA PRO A 47 -6.72 -16.77 2.57
C PRO A 47 -8.04 -16.37 3.22
N ASP A 48 -8.30 -16.81 4.44
CA ASP A 48 -9.55 -16.48 5.15
C ASP A 48 -9.65 -14.99 5.45
N ALA A 49 -8.55 -14.37 5.83
CA ALA A 49 -8.48 -12.93 6.04
C ALA A 49 -8.69 -12.15 4.73
N GLN A 50 -8.16 -12.64 3.62
CA GLN A 50 -8.37 -12.07 2.29
C GLN A 50 -9.85 -12.20 1.86
N ALA A 51 -10.44 -13.38 2.02
CA ALA A 51 -11.86 -13.60 1.72
C ALA A 51 -12.76 -12.68 2.55
N ARG A 52 -12.46 -12.54 3.85
CA ARG A 52 -13.21 -11.64 4.73
C ARG A 52 -13.06 -10.16 4.32
N ARG A 53 -11.86 -9.72 3.93
CA ARG A 53 -11.65 -8.36 3.40
C ARG A 53 -12.43 -8.13 2.11
N ALA A 54 -12.44 -9.09 1.19
CA ALA A 54 -13.19 -8.99 -0.07
C ALA A 54 -14.70 -8.84 0.20
N GLU A 55 -15.28 -9.65 1.09
CA GLU A 55 -16.69 -9.53 1.50
C GLU A 55 -16.99 -8.14 2.08
N LEU A 56 -16.13 -7.66 2.98
CA LEU A 56 -16.33 -6.35 3.59
C LEU A 56 -16.12 -5.20 2.59
N ALA A 57 -15.18 -5.31 1.66
CA ALA A 57 -14.98 -4.33 0.57
C ALA A 57 -16.23 -4.22 -0.32
N GLU A 58 -16.91 -5.33 -0.60
CA GLU A 58 -18.21 -5.31 -1.28
C GLU A 58 -19.28 -4.60 -0.47
N HIS A 59 -19.35 -4.82 0.84
CA HIS A 59 -20.27 -4.09 1.71
C HIS A 59 -19.99 -2.59 1.72
N VAL A 60 -18.70 -2.21 1.78
CA VAL A 60 -18.29 -0.80 1.68
C VAL A 60 -18.72 -0.22 0.34
N SER A 61 -18.42 -0.89 -0.77
CA SER A 61 -18.78 -0.41 -2.12
C SER A 61 -20.27 -0.21 -2.32
N ARG A 62 -21.11 -1.06 -1.70
CA ARG A 62 -22.58 -0.95 -1.77
C ARG A 62 -23.17 0.12 -0.85
N LEU A 63 -22.53 0.37 0.28
CA LEU A 63 -23.09 1.24 1.34
C LEU A 63 -22.46 2.62 1.42
N ALA A 64 -21.24 2.81 0.91
CA ALA A 64 -20.59 4.11 0.96
C ALA A 64 -21.30 5.16 0.10
N ASP A 65 -21.12 6.43 0.46
CA ASP A 65 -21.59 7.56 -0.34
C ASP A 65 -20.69 7.79 -1.56
N ALA A 66 -19.39 7.51 -1.39
CA ALA A 66 -18.40 7.44 -2.46
C ALA A 66 -17.23 6.55 -2.03
N VAL A 67 -16.61 5.91 -3.01
CA VAL A 67 -15.35 5.15 -2.86
C VAL A 67 -14.42 5.58 -3.99
N GLY A 68 -13.21 5.98 -3.64
CA GLY A 68 -12.14 6.30 -4.58
C GLY A 68 -10.91 5.45 -4.29
N VAL A 69 -10.19 5.07 -5.33
CA VAL A 69 -8.95 4.28 -5.24
C VAL A 69 -7.94 4.82 -6.24
N GLU A 70 -6.73 5.11 -5.75
CA GLU A 70 -5.56 5.43 -6.56
C GLU A 70 -4.55 4.28 -6.49
N VAL A 71 -4.25 3.68 -7.63
CA VAL A 71 -3.22 2.65 -7.77
C VAL A 71 -1.94 3.32 -8.28
N ILE A 72 -0.88 3.19 -7.50
CA ILE A 72 0.44 3.75 -7.80
C ILE A 72 1.36 2.62 -8.19
N GLU A 73 1.77 2.60 -9.46
CA GLU A 73 2.61 1.54 -9.98
C GLU A 73 4.00 1.49 -9.31
N HIS A 74 4.55 0.30 -9.21
CA HIS A 74 5.84 0.03 -8.56
C HIS A 74 6.99 0.91 -9.10
N VAL A 75 6.99 1.22 -10.39
CA VAL A 75 8.00 2.10 -11.01
C VAL A 75 7.96 3.51 -10.41
N GLU A 76 6.77 4.04 -10.18
CA GLU A 76 6.60 5.35 -9.58
C GLU A 76 6.92 5.32 -8.08
N VAL A 77 6.53 4.26 -7.38
CA VAL A 77 6.93 4.02 -5.98
C VAL A 77 8.45 4.01 -5.87
N ASP A 78 9.15 3.27 -6.72
CA ASP A 78 10.61 3.21 -6.77
C ASP A 78 11.26 4.58 -7.00
N ARG A 79 10.74 5.33 -7.99
CA ARG A 79 11.24 6.67 -8.30
C ARG A 79 11.16 7.60 -7.09
N PHE A 80 10.01 7.64 -6.42
CA PHE A 80 9.83 8.53 -5.27
C PHE A 80 10.57 8.05 -4.02
N THR A 81 10.73 6.74 -3.83
CA THR A 81 11.52 6.17 -2.73
C THR A 81 12.99 6.55 -2.85
N ARG A 82 13.60 6.44 -4.05
CA ARG A 82 14.99 6.87 -4.28
C ARG A 82 15.22 8.35 -4.01
N LEU A 83 14.20 9.17 -4.12
CA LEU A 83 14.23 10.59 -3.81
C LEU A 83 13.94 10.91 -2.33
N GLY A 84 13.67 9.90 -1.48
CA GLY A 84 13.20 10.09 -0.12
C GLY A 84 11.82 10.76 -0.03
N ARG A 85 10.99 10.64 -1.08
CA ARG A 85 9.74 11.39 -1.25
C ARG A 85 8.49 10.52 -1.31
N LEU A 86 8.51 9.29 -0.78
CA LEU A 86 7.37 8.37 -0.80
C LEU A 86 6.12 9.00 -0.17
N ASN A 87 6.25 9.65 0.99
CA ASN A 87 5.12 10.34 1.62
C ASN A 87 4.51 11.45 0.73
N ALA A 88 5.31 12.09 -0.12
CA ALA A 88 4.80 13.11 -1.05
C ALA A 88 3.98 12.49 -2.18
N LEU A 89 4.33 11.28 -2.60
CA LEU A 89 3.59 10.49 -3.58
C LEU A 89 2.21 10.10 -3.04
N GLU A 90 2.15 9.57 -1.82
CA GLU A 90 0.91 9.21 -1.14
C GLU A 90 0.01 10.45 -0.93
N ARG A 91 0.59 11.59 -0.52
CA ARG A 91 -0.16 12.85 -0.43
C ARG A 91 -0.72 13.32 -1.77
N ARG A 92 0.00 13.08 -2.88
CA ARG A 92 -0.51 13.40 -4.22
C ARG A 92 -1.75 12.57 -4.53
N ALA A 93 -1.71 11.25 -4.30
CA ALA A 93 -2.85 10.38 -4.49
C ALA A 93 -4.04 10.79 -3.59
N ALA A 94 -3.77 11.09 -2.32
CA ALA A 94 -4.81 11.58 -1.41
C ALA A 94 -5.47 12.88 -1.90
N ARG A 95 -4.70 13.84 -2.45
CA ARG A 95 -5.27 15.06 -3.06
C ARG A 95 -6.22 14.76 -4.21
N THR A 96 -5.84 13.85 -5.11
CA THR A 96 -6.70 13.41 -6.21
C THR A 96 -8.01 12.84 -5.66
N LEU A 97 -7.93 11.97 -4.66
CA LEU A 97 -9.10 11.35 -4.05
C LEU A 97 -9.99 12.35 -3.31
N ILE A 98 -9.41 13.31 -2.57
CA ILE A 98 -10.14 14.37 -1.89
C ILE A 98 -10.86 15.27 -2.92
N ALA A 99 -10.18 15.62 -4.01
CA ALA A 99 -10.76 16.47 -5.04
C ALA A 99 -11.93 15.80 -5.80
N ALA A 100 -11.89 14.47 -5.93
CA ALA A 100 -12.95 13.67 -6.55
C ALA A 100 -14.10 13.30 -5.58
N ALA A 101 -13.91 13.49 -4.28
CA ALA A 101 -14.92 13.15 -3.28
C ALA A 101 -16.10 14.15 -3.29
N PRO A 102 -17.30 13.73 -2.87
CA PRO A 102 -18.38 14.67 -2.63
C PRO A 102 -18.01 15.65 -1.52
N PRO A 103 -18.71 16.79 -1.37
CA PRO A 103 -18.47 17.73 -0.27
C PRO A 103 -18.52 17.02 1.08
N VAL A 104 -17.45 17.14 1.87
CA VAL A 104 -17.29 16.49 3.17
C VAL A 104 -17.07 17.52 4.28
N GLN A 105 -17.55 17.20 5.48
CA GLN A 105 -17.41 18.05 6.66
C GLN A 105 -16.10 17.81 7.39
N ARG A 106 -15.55 16.60 7.26
CA ARG A 106 -14.34 16.17 7.94
C ARG A 106 -13.61 15.12 7.09
N ILE A 107 -12.29 15.18 7.09
CA ILE A 107 -11.42 14.17 6.50
C ILE A 107 -10.61 13.55 7.65
N VAL A 108 -10.59 12.22 7.73
CA VAL A 108 -9.81 11.47 8.71
C VAL A 108 -8.87 10.55 7.94
N ALA A 109 -7.57 10.60 8.23
CA ALA A 109 -6.57 9.82 7.54
C ALA A 109 -5.72 9.00 8.52
N ASP A 110 -5.30 7.78 8.12
CA ASP A 110 -4.30 7.00 8.84
C ASP A 110 -2.89 7.43 8.44
N GLY A 111 -2.02 7.73 9.44
CA GLY A 111 -0.63 8.15 9.25
C GLY A 111 -0.39 9.66 9.35
N VAL A 112 -0.02 10.10 10.55
CA VAL A 112 0.28 11.52 10.85
C VAL A 112 1.42 12.06 9.98
N LEU A 113 2.52 11.30 9.83
CA LEU A 113 3.68 11.71 9.03
C LEU A 113 3.37 11.77 7.53
N VAL A 114 2.45 10.93 7.07
CA VAL A 114 2.08 10.85 5.66
C VAL A 114 1.09 11.95 5.31
N PHE A 115 -0.08 11.96 5.94
CA PHE A 115 -1.22 12.79 5.55
C PHE A 115 -1.38 14.07 6.39
N GLY A 116 -0.80 14.15 7.58
CA GLY A 116 -0.87 15.34 8.44
C GLY A 116 -0.50 16.66 7.76
N PRO A 117 0.54 16.73 6.89
CA PRO A 117 0.88 17.95 6.15
C PRO A 117 -0.22 18.48 5.22
N LEU A 118 -1.18 17.63 4.80
CA LEU A 118 -2.33 18.04 3.97
C LEU A 118 -3.29 18.98 4.72
N ARG A 119 -3.22 19.07 6.05
CA ARG A 119 -4.02 19.99 6.85
C ARG A 119 -3.84 21.47 6.46
N ARG A 120 -2.71 21.80 5.84
CA ARG A 120 -2.46 23.16 5.32
C ARG A 120 -3.36 23.52 4.13
N GLU A 121 -3.74 22.51 3.35
CA GLU A 121 -4.60 22.66 2.16
C GLU A 121 -6.07 22.32 2.51
N PHE A 122 -6.28 21.39 3.43
CA PHE A 122 -7.58 20.92 3.88
C PHE A 122 -7.70 21.12 5.40
N PRO A 123 -8.11 22.29 5.92
CA PRO A 123 -8.13 22.60 7.35
C PRO A 123 -8.99 21.65 8.20
N HIS A 124 -9.97 20.97 7.57
CA HIS A 124 -10.84 19.99 8.20
C HIS A 124 -10.31 18.54 8.12
N LEU A 125 -9.04 18.37 7.73
CA LEU A 125 -8.34 17.09 7.76
C LEU A 125 -7.66 16.88 9.12
N GLU A 126 -7.86 15.70 9.68
CA GLU A 126 -7.17 15.19 10.86
C GLU A 126 -6.49 13.86 10.50
N ALA A 127 -5.23 13.69 10.91
CA ALA A 127 -4.47 12.46 10.70
C ALA A 127 -4.11 11.82 12.04
N PHE A 128 -4.19 10.50 12.13
CA PHE A 128 -3.90 9.69 13.31
C PHE A 128 -3.02 8.51 12.91
N ASP A 129 -2.18 8.01 13.82
CA ASP A 129 -1.33 6.83 13.57
C ASP A 129 -2.06 5.50 13.85
N ASP A 130 -3.33 5.55 14.17
CA ASP A 130 -4.24 4.42 14.33
C ASP A 130 -5.67 4.85 13.90
N GLY A 131 -5.75 5.42 12.72
CA GLY A 131 -6.97 6.03 12.20
C GLY A 131 -8.12 5.04 12.03
N GLU A 132 -7.80 3.75 11.77
CA GLU A 132 -8.80 2.68 11.66
C GLU A 132 -9.61 2.52 12.96
N SER A 133 -8.98 2.67 14.13
CA SER A 133 -9.68 2.60 15.43
C SER A 133 -10.39 3.92 15.78
N VAL A 134 -9.97 5.02 15.19
CA VAL A 134 -10.58 6.35 15.43
C VAL A 134 -11.89 6.52 14.66
N HIS A 135 -11.97 6.04 13.41
CA HIS A 135 -13.16 6.26 12.60
C HIS A 135 -13.41 5.16 11.56
N VAL A 136 -14.66 4.66 11.51
CA VAL A 136 -15.07 3.61 10.59
C VAL A 136 -14.86 3.94 9.10
N ALA A 137 -14.84 5.22 8.71
CA ALA A 137 -14.53 5.60 7.34
C ALA A 137 -13.08 5.29 6.98
N VAL A 138 -12.13 5.42 7.94
CA VAL A 138 -10.74 5.03 7.75
C VAL A 138 -10.62 3.50 7.69
N ALA A 139 -11.28 2.78 8.61
CA ALA A 139 -11.34 1.32 8.56
C ALA A 139 -11.91 0.80 7.23
N ALA A 140 -12.95 1.46 6.70
CA ALA A 140 -13.50 1.15 5.39
C ALA A 140 -12.49 1.42 4.25
N ALA A 141 -11.76 2.55 4.30
CA ALA A 141 -10.71 2.87 3.33
C ALA A 141 -9.57 1.84 3.37
N SER A 142 -9.14 1.44 4.58
CA SER A 142 -8.15 0.39 4.79
C SER A 142 -8.56 -0.94 4.16
N ILE A 143 -9.78 -1.39 4.40
CA ILE A 143 -10.33 -2.63 3.82
C ILE A 143 -10.33 -2.54 2.29
N VAL A 144 -10.77 -1.43 1.70
CA VAL A 144 -10.80 -1.22 0.25
C VAL A 144 -9.38 -1.20 -0.33
N ALA A 145 -8.44 -0.49 0.31
CA ALA A 145 -7.06 -0.43 -0.14
C ALA A 145 -6.39 -1.80 -0.11
N LYS A 146 -6.56 -2.54 0.99
CA LYS A 146 -5.99 -3.89 1.17
C LYS A 146 -6.60 -4.91 0.20
N ASP A 147 -7.94 -4.92 0.03
CA ASP A 147 -8.59 -5.80 -0.96
C ASP A 147 -8.14 -5.49 -2.39
N CYS A 148 -8.11 -4.22 -2.76
CA CYS A 148 -7.62 -3.81 -4.08
C CYS A 148 -6.17 -4.28 -4.30
N ARG A 149 -5.31 -4.05 -3.34
CA ARG A 149 -3.90 -4.48 -3.39
C ARG A 149 -3.74 -6.00 -3.42
N ASP A 150 -4.55 -6.74 -2.66
CA ASP A 150 -4.54 -8.21 -2.66
C ASP A 150 -4.93 -8.76 -4.04
N ARG A 151 -5.95 -8.20 -4.69
CA ARG A 151 -6.35 -8.56 -6.06
C ARG A 151 -5.27 -8.24 -7.10
N LEU A 152 -4.61 -7.09 -6.99
CA LEU A 152 -3.52 -6.72 -7.89
C LEU A 152 -2.32 -7.66 -7.72
N PHE A 153 -1.98 -8.03 -6.48
CA PHE A 153 -0.93 -9.01 -6.23
C PHE A 153 -1.30 -10.41 -6.73
N ALA A 154 -2.55 -10.83 -6.56
CA ALA A 154 -3.03 -12.11 -7.10
C ALA A 154 -2.91 -12.17 -8.64
N ALA A 155 -3.18 -11.07 -9.33
CA ALA A 155 -2.96 -10.96 -10.77
C ALA A 155 -1.47 -11.04 -11.16
N ILE A 156 -0.57 -10.46 -10.37
CA ILE A 156 0.87 -10.63 -10.53
C ILE A 156 1.25 -12.11 -10.32
N ALA A 157 0.82 -12.71 -9.22
CA ALA A 157 1.14 -14.10 -8.88
C ALA A 157 0.64 -15.08 -9.95
N ALA A 158 -0.54 -14.83 -10.53
CA ALA A 158 -1.11 -15.67 -11.58
C ALA A 158 -0.23 -15.74 -12.83
N ARG A 159 0.49 -14.67 -13.19
CA ARG A 159 1.40 -14.65 -14.36
C ARG A 159 2.60 -15.56 -14.19
N TYR A 160 3.00 -15.83 -12.96
CA TYR A 160 4.19 -16.63 -12.65
C TYR A 160 3.86 -18.06 -12.22
N ARG A 161 2.56 -18.37 -12.04
CA ARG A 161 2.10 -19.65 -11.47
C ARG A 161 2.55 -20.87 -12.26
N GLU A 162 2.48 -20.81 -13.59
CA GLU A 162 2.81 -21.95 -14.45
C GLU A 162 4.28 -22.34 -14.31
N GLU A 163 5.18 -21.36 -14.26
CA GLU A 163 6.62 -21.61 -14.25
C GLU A 163 7.23 -21.71 -12.85
N PHE A 164 6.74 -20.92 -11.89
CA PHE A 164 7.32 -20.82 -10.55
C PHE A 164 6.44 -21.40 -9.46
N GLY A 165 5.25 -21.90 -9.79
CA GLY A 165 4.27 -22.36 -8.81
C GLY A 165 3.56 -21.21 -8.11
N GLU A 166 2.93 -21.49 -6.98
CA GLU A 166 2.18 -20.50 -6.23
C GLU A 166 3.10 -19.48 -5.57
N LEU A 167 2.91 -18.20 -5.90
CA LEU A 167 3.65 -17.09 -5.31
C LEU A 167 2.99 -16.66 -3.99
N LEU A 168 3.56 -17.12 -2.89
CA LEU A 168 3.12 -16.82 -1.53
C LEU A 168 3.75 -15.54 -0.98
N GLY A 169 3.30 -15.12 0.21
CA GLY A 169 3.93 -14.04 0.98
C GLY A 169 3.52 -12.62 0.58
N GLY A 170 2.55 -12.46 -0.33
CA GLY A 170 1.96 -11.17 -0.67
C GLY A 170 2.94 -10.14 -1.27
N GLY A 171 4.13 -10.56 -1.72
CA GLY A 171 5.18 -9.67 -2.22
C GLY A 171 5.91 -8.87 -1.13
N TYR A 172 5.69 -9.19 0.14
CA TYR A 172 6.41 -8.57 1.25
C TYR A 172 7.83 -9.14 1.39
N VAL A 173 8.67 -8.45 2.15
CA VAL A 173 10.03 -8.88 2.52
C VAL A 173 9.92 -10.10 3.46
N ASN A 174 9.90 -11.31 2.88
CA ASN A 174 9.82 -12.58 3.59
C ASN A 174 10.47 -13.72 2.79
N ALA A 175 10.54 -14.91 3.40
CA ALA A 175 11.21 -16.07 2.80
C ALA A 175 10.58 -16.52 1.48
N ALA A 176 9.25 -16.49 1.36
CA ALA A 176 8.55 -16.92 0.14
C ALA A 176 8.84 -15.99 -1.04
N THR A 177 8.80 -14.67 -0.81
CA THR A 177 9.17 -13.68 -1.83
C THR A 177 10.66 -13.79 -2.17
N ALA A 178 11.54 -14.03 -1.20
CA ALA A 178 12.97 -14.23 -1.43
C ALA A 178 13.25 -15.44 -2.33
N ASP A 179 12.57 -16.57 -2.07
CA ASP A 179 12.70 -17.78 -2.87
C ASP A 179 12.26 -17.54 -4.31
N PHE A 180 11.12 -16.88 -4.51
CA PHE A 180 10.64 -16.52 -5.84
C PHE A 180 11.64 -15.63 -6.59
N LEU A 181 12.15 -14.57 -5.96
CA LEU A 181 13.11 -13.65 -6.60
C LEU A 181 14.40 -14.36 -6.99
N ARG A 182 14.91 -15.26 -6.14
CA ARG A 182 16.13 -16.04 -6.45
C ARG A 182 15.90 -16.98 -7.64
N ARG A 183 14.80 -17.72 -7.66
CA ARG A 183 14.46 -18.63 -8.77
C ARG A 183 14.23 -17.86 -10.09
N TYR A 184 13.55 -16.72 -10.01
CA TYR A 184 13.33 -15.87 -11.18
C TYR A 184 14.66 -15.32 -11.72
N HIS A 185 15.50 -14.77 -10.82
CA HIS A 185 16.81 -14.24 -11.21
C HIS A 185 17.74 -15.33 -11.76
N GLN A 186 17.75 -16.51 -11.17
CA GLN A 186 18.51 -17.67 -11.69
C GLN A 186 18.06 -18.04 -13.11
N ARG A 187 16.78 -17.92 -13.40
CA ARG A 187 16.19 -18.29 -14.69
C ARG A 187 16.40 -17.24 -15.77
N TYR A 188 16.28 -15.96 -15.42
CA TYR A 188 16.24 -14.86 -16.40
C TYR A 188 17.40 -13.85 -16.27
N GLY A 189 18.22 -13.93 -15.25
CA GLY A 189 19.34 -12.99 -15.02
C GLY A 189 18.90 -11.58 -14.62
N CYS A 190 17.64 -11.39 -14.25
CA CYS A 190 17.07 -10.10 -13.87
C CYS A 190 15.94 -10.28 -12.83
N PHE A 191 15.48 -9.19 -12.24
CA PHE A 191 14.30 -9.22 -11.38
C PHE A 191 13.00 -9.23 -12.18
N PRO A 192 11.89 -9.78 -11.60
CA PRO A 192 10.54 -9.56 -12.14
C PRO A 192 10.26 -8.08 -12.36
N PRO A 193 9.54 -7.71 -13.44
CA PRO A 193 9.21 -6.31 -13.73
C PRO A 193 8.59 -5.55 -12.58
N GLU A 194 7.79 -6.22 -11.73
CA GLU A 194 7.07 -5.62 -10.61
C GLU A 194 7.90 -5.38 -9.37
N THR A 195 9.21 -5.67 -9.43
CA THR A 195 10.12 -5.51 -8.28
C THR A 195 10.42 -4.05 -8.00
N ARG A 196 10.26 -3.65 -6.74
CA ARG A 196 10.69 -2.35 -6.24
C ARG A 196 12.17 -2.41 -5.86
N ARG A 197 13.02 -1.96 -6.74
CA ARG A 197 14.49 -2.05 -6.63
C ARG A 197 15.09 -1.02 -5.68
N SER A 198 14.32 -0.08 -5.18
CA SER A 198 14.73 0.92 -4.20
C SER A 198 14.64 0.44 -2.74
N TRP A 199 14.07 -0.77 -2.51
CA TRP A 199 14.02 -1.36 -1.18
C TRP A 199 15.39 -1.85 -0.73
N GLU A 200 15.86 -1.39 0.42
CA GLU A 200 17.10 -1.87 1.05
C GLU A 200 16.87 -3.27 1.66
N TRP A 201 16.81 -4.26 0.80
CA TRP A 201 16.67 -5.65 1.19
C TRP A 201 17.84 -6.48 0.72
N LYS A 202 18.44 -7.22 1.66
CA LYS A 202 19.63 -8.05 1.44
C LYS A 202 19.52 -8.95 0.19
N VAL A 203 18.35 -9.55 -0.07
CA VAL A 203 18.11 -10.39 -1.23
C VAL A 203 18.31 -9.62 -2.56
N LEU A 204 17.85 -8.37 -2.64
CA LEU A 204 18.05 -7.56 -3.84
C LEU A 204 19.52 -7.22 -4.05
N LEU A 205 20.24 -6.89 -2.97
CA LEU A 205 21.66 -6.57 -3.02
C LEU A 205 22.55 -7.79 -3.32
N GLU A 206 22.14 -8.99 -2.89
CA GLU A 206 22.83 -10.24 -3.20
C GLU A 206 22.71 -10.62 -4.68
N LEU A 207 21.54 -10.43 -5.27
CA LEU A 207 21.23 -10.82 -6.64
C LEU A 207 21.75 -9.80 -7.67
N GLU A 208 21.64 -8.51 -7.38
CA GLU A 208 22.22 -7.44 -8.20
C GLU A 208 23.00 -6.48 -7.29
N PRO A 209 24.27 -6.77 -6.99
CA PRO A 209 25.08 -5.87 -6.20
C PRO A 209 25.25 -4.53 -6.92
N PRO A 210 25.34 -3.42 -6.18
CA PRO A 210 25.63 -2.12 -6.79
C PRO A 210 26.93 -2.22 -7.61
N PRO A 211 27.04 -1.49 -8.73
CA PRO A 211 28.28 -1.46 -9.49
C PRO A 211 29.43 -1.03 -8.58
N LEU A 212 30.56 -1.71 -8.71
CA LEU A 212 31.76 -1.33 -7.97
C LEU A 212 32.08 0.15 -8.25
N PRO A 213 32.45 0.93 -7.24
CA PRO A 213 32.83 2.32 -7.46
C PRO A 213 33.97 2.37 -8.48
N LEU A 214 33.86 3.24 -9.49
CA LEU A 214 34.86 3.41 -10.55
C LEU A 214 36.22 3.82 -10.00
N PHE A 215 36.27 4.37 -8.79
CA PHE A 215 37.47 4.68 -8.05
C PHE A 215 37.33 4.05 -6.65
N PRO A 216 38.09 2.99 -6.32
CA PRO A 216 38.22 2.54 -4.94
C PRO A 216 38.73 3.71 -4.12
N ASP A 217 38.09 3.98 -2.97
CA ASP A 217 38.55 5.03 -2.05
C ASP A 217 40.06 4.90 -1.84
N ALA A 218 40.82 5.95 -2.17
CA ALA A 218 42.22 5.98 -1.89
C ALA A 218 42.41 5.83 -0.36
N PRO A 219 43.38 4.99 0.10
CA PRO A 219 43.58 4.80 1.52
C PRO A 219 43.84 6.17 2.17
N LEU A 220 43.03 6.48 3.21
CA LEU A 220 43.26 7.67 4.03
C LEU A 220 44.74 7.65 4.46
N ARG A 221 45.54 8.62 3.99
CA ARG A 221 46.88 8.80 4.48
C ARG A 221 46.78 9.23 5.93
N GLU A 222 47.12 8.30 6.83
CA GLU A 222 47.38 8.63 8.21
C GLU A 222 48.56 9.63 8.22
N SER A 223 48.31 10.81 8.81
CA SER A 223 49.26 11.86 9.08
C SER A 223 49.43 12.01 10.58
#